data_a2599902bb85bcc0769ae786050cd803
#
_entry.id   a2599902bb85bcc0769ae786050cd803
#
_cell.length_a   1.000
_cell.length_b   1.000
_cell.length_c   1.000
_cell.angle_alpha   90.00
_cell.angle_beta   90.00
_cell.angle_gamma   90.00
#
_symmetry.space_group_name_H-M   'P 1'
#
loop_
_entity.id
_entity.type
_entity.pdbx_description
1 polymer ?
#
loop_
_entity_poly.entity_id
_entity_poly.type
_entity_poly.pdbx_seq_one_letter_code
_entity_poly.pdbx_strand_id
1 'polypeptide(L)' 'MTKNLTVRLDAELAADTEALARAEGKSLNETVKQALKEAVERRRQDPEFKTRLRRIIDEDRELLERLAK' A
#
# COMPACT_ATOMS: atom_id res chain seq x y z
N MET A 1 8.90 -8.37 -8.36
CA MET A 1 7.90 -9.42 -8.16
C MET A 1 6.53 -8.80 -7.92
N THR A 2 5.53 -9.26 -8.65
CA THR A 2 4.17 -8.74 -8.53
C THR A 2 3.37 -9.55 -7.52
N LYS A 3 2.64 -8.87 -6.67
CA LYS A 3 1.82 -9.51 -5.66
C LYS A 3 0.37 -9.06 -5.81
N ASN A 4 -0.55 -10.02 -5.87
CA ASN A 4 -1.98 -9.71 -5.95
C ASN A 4 -2.55 -9.53 -4.55
N LEU A 5 -3.24 -8.42 -4.36
CA LEU A 5 -3.90 -8.12 -3.11
C LEU A 5 -5.40 -7.95 -3.36
N THR A 6 -6.21 -8.49 -2.47
CA THR A 6 -7.65 -8.30 -2.52
C THR A 6 -8.05 -7.35 -1.38
N VAL A 7 -8.73 -6.26 -1.73
CA VAL A 7 -9.17 -5.25 -0.77
C VAL A 7 -10.67 -5.08 -0.91
N ARG A 8 -11.36 -5.09 0.23
CA ARG A 8 -12.80 -4.81 0.26
C ARG A 8 -13.01 -3.36 0.66
N LEU A 9 -13.80 -2.65 -0.13
CA LEU A 9 -14.16 -1.28 0.14
C LEU A 9 -15.65 -1.22 0.44
N ASP A 10 -16.05 -0.33 1.35
CA ASP A 10 -17.48 -0.08 1.53
C ASP A 10 -18.04 0.62 0.28
N ALA A 11 -19.37 0.61 0.14
CA ALA A 11 -20.01 1.12 -1.08
C ALA A 11 -19.75 2.60 -1.31
N GLU A 12 -19.68 3.38 -0.26
CA GLU A 12 -19.44 4.82 -0.35
C GLU A 12 -18.02 5.12 -0.84
N LEU A 13 -17.03 4.47 -0.23
CA LEU A 13 -15.63 4.65 -0.64
C LEU A 13 -15.41 4.13 -2.06
N ALA A 14 -16.03 3.02 -2.42
CA ALA A 14 -15.93 2.48 -3.77
C ALA A 14 -16.48 3.47 -4.80
N ALA A 15 -17.65 4.06 -4.52
CA ALA A 15 -18.27 5.04 -5.41
C ALA A 15 -17.40 6.28 -5.56
N ASP A 16 -16.83 6.77 -4.46
CA ASP A 16 -15.96 7.95 -4.48
C ASP A 16 -14.69 7.66 -5.27
N THR A 17 -14.12 6.48 -5.13
CA THR A 17 -12.92 6.08 -5.87
C THR A 17 -13.20 5.98 -7.36
N GLU A 18 -14.33 5.42 -7.74
CA GLU A 18 -14.73 5.36 -9.14
C GLU A 18 -14.93 6.76 -9.75
N ALA A 19 -15.56 7.66 -8.98
CA ALA A 19 -15.75 9.04 -9.42
C ALA A 19 -14.43 9.75 -9.61
N LEU A 20 -13.47 9.55 -8.70
CA LEU A 20 -12.14 10.12 -8.79
C LEU A 20 -11.41 9.60 -10.03
N ALA A 21 -11.49 8.30 -10.28
CA ALA A 21 -10.84 7.69 -11.45
C ALA A 21 -11.37 8.28 -12.74
N ARG A 22 -12.70 8.47 -12.85
CA ARG A 22 -13.31 9.10 -14.02
C ARG A 22 -12.86 10.53 -14.19
N ALA A 23 -12.81 11.29 -13.10
CA ALA A 23 -12.41 12.69 -13.15
C ALA A 23 -10.98 12.85 -13.65
N GLU A 24 -10.12 11.90 -13.32
CA GLU A 24 -8.72 11.93 -13.72
C GLU A 24 -8.44 11.19 -15.04
N GLY A 25 -9.45 10.54 -15.62
CA GLY A 25 -9.29 9.78 -16.85
C GLY A 25 -8.42 8.55 -16.70
N LYS A 26 -8.46 7.92 -15.52
CA LYS A 26 -7.66 6.74 -15.19
C LYS A 26 -8.54 5.54 -14.92
N SER A 27 -7.98 4.34 -15.02
CA SER A 27 -8.68 3.14 -14.60
C SER A 27 -8.78 3.11 -13.08
N LEU A 28 -9.71 2.31 -12.56
CA LEU A 28 -9.85 2.13 -11.12
C LEU A 28 -8.56 1.58 -10.50
N ASN A 29 -7.94 0.60 -11.16
CA ASN A 29 -6.68 0.03 -10.70
C ASN A 29 -5.56 1.06 -10.61
N GLU A 30 -5.43 1.89 -11.63
CA GLU A 30 -4.41 2.94 -11.62
C GLU A 30 -4.63 3.96 -10.52
N THR A 31 -5.89 4.32 -10.30
CA THR A 31 -6.25 5.27 -9.22
C THR A 31 -5.90 4.69 -7.86
N VAL A 32 -6.23 3.43 -7.61
CA VAL A 32 -5.92 2.75 -6.35
C VAL A 32 -4.41 2.62 -6.16
N LYS A 33 -3.68 2.21 -7.19
CA LYS A 33 -2.22 2.13 -7.14
C LYS A 33 -1.58 3.47 -6.81
N GLN A 34 -2.06 4.51 -7.47
CA GLN A 34 -1.55 5.86 -7.23
C GLN A 34 -1.80 6.31 -5.80
N ALA A 35 -3.00 6.08 -5.29
CA ALA A 35 -3.35 6.43 -3.91
C ALA A 35 -2.48 5.71 -2.90
N LEU A 36 -2.23 4.41 -3.10
CA LEU A 36 -1.37 3.62 -2.23
C LEU A 36 0.06 4.12 -2.27
N LYS A 37 0.57 4.40 -3.47
CA LYS A 37 1.92 4.93 -3.63
C LYS A 37 2.10 6.24 -2.89
N GLU A 38 1.15 7.16 -3.04
CA GLU A 38 1.18 8.44 -2.34
C GLU A 38 1.10 8.28 -0.83
N ALA A 39 0.27 7.36 -0.35
CA ALA A 39 0.16 7.09 1.08
C ALA A 39 1.47 6.56 1.66
N VAL A 40 2.13 5.65 0.95
CA VAL A 40 3.43 5.12 1.36
C VAL A 40 4.50 6.22 1.37
N GLU A 41 4.54 7.03 0.31
CA GLU A 41 5.52 8.11 0.22
C GLU A 41 5.37 9.13 1.34
N ARG A 42 4.13 9.49 1.69
CA ARG A 42 3.87 10.40 2.80
C ARG A 42 4.38 9.84 4.12
N ARG A 43 4.12 8.56 4.37
CA ARG A 43 4.53 7.92 5.61
C ARG A 43 6.04 7.73 5.69
N ARG A 44 6.70 7.56 4.55
CA ARG A 44 8.17 7.45 4.50
C ARG A 44 8.88 8.71 4.97
N GLN A 45 8.21 9.85 4.91
CA GLN A 45 8.78 11.11 5.37
C GLN A 45 8.69 11.29 6.88
N ASP A 46 7.92 10.45 7.56
CA ASP A 46 7.79 10.45 9.01
C ASP A 46 8.92 9.61 9.62
N PRO A 47 9.83 10.22 10.42
CA PRO A 47 10.94 9.48 11.01
C PRO A 47 10.52 8.34 11.93
N GLU A 48 9.45 8.51 12.69
CA GLU A 48 8.92 7.45 13.55
C GLU A 48 8.41 6.28 12.73
N PHE A 49 7.71 6.57 11.64
CA PHE A 49 7.21 5.53 10.76
C PHE A 49 8.35 4.76 10.12
N LYS A 50 9.40 5.46 9.66
CA LYS A 50 10.58 4.82 9.09
C LYS A 50 11.23 3.85 10.06
N THR A 51 11.35 4.25 11.31
CA THR A 51 11.95 3.42 12.36
C THR A 51 11.13 2.16 12.61
N ARG A 52 9.81 2.31 12.71
CA ARG A 52 8.91 1.16 12.89
C ARG A 52 8.94 0.22 11.71
N LEU A 53 8.90 0.77 10.51
CA LEU A 53 8.92 -0.04 9.29
C LEU A 53 10.23 -0.83 9.18
N ARG A 54 11.35 -0.18 9.46
CA ARG A 54 12.65 -0.85 9.42
C ARG A 54 12.71 -2.01 10.42
N ARG A 55 12.16 -1.80 11.61
CA ARG A 55 12.09 -2.85 12.63
C ARG A 55 11.27 -4.05 12.15
N ILE A 56 10.10 -3.80 11.58
CA ILE A 56 9.23 -4.86 11.05
C ILE A 56 9.93 -5.63 9.94
N ILE A 57 10.57 -4.94 9.02
CA ILE A 57 11.30 -5.56 7.92
C ILE A 57 12.45 -6.42 8.44
N ASP A 58 13.19 -5.93 9.42
CA ASP A 58 14.30 -6.66 10.00
C ASP A 58 13.83 -7.93 10.74
N GLU A 59 12.72 -7.83 11.47
CA GLU A 59 12.12 -8.99 12.15
C GLU A 59 11.65 -10.04 11.15
N ASP A 60 11.00 -9.62 10.08
CA ASP A 60 10.56 -10.53 9.03
C ASP A 60 11.72 -11.20 8.32
N ARG A 61 12.80 -10.47 8.11
CA ARG A 61 14.01 -11.01 7.50
C ARG A 61 14.64 -12.09 8.38
N GLU A 62 14.75 -11.85 9.68
CA GLU A 62 15.23 -12.85 10.63
C GLU A 62 14.38 -14.10 10.63
N LEU A 63 13.05 -13.92 10.61
CA LEU A 63 12.12 -15.04 10.58
C LEU A 63 12.32 -15.88 9.33
N LEU A 64 12.46 -15.23 8.17
CA LEU A 64 12.69 -15.92 6.91
C LEU A 64 14.01 -16.68 6.91
N GLU A 65 15.05 -16.10 7.49
CA GLU A 65 16.35 -16.75 7.61
C GLU A 65 16.26 -18.01 8.48
N ARG A 66 15.52 -17.94 9.59
CA ARG A 66 15.30 -19.10 10.46
C ARG A 66 14.55 -20.21 9.75
N LEU A 67 13.55 -19.86 8.96
CA LEU A 67 12.75 -20.83 8.23
C LEU A 67 13.52 -21.49 7.07
N ALA A 68 14.53 -20.81 6.57
CA ALA A 68 15.36 -21.32 5.48
C ALA A 68 16.42 -22.34 5.93
N LYS A 69 16.65 -22.47 7.22
CA LYS A 69 17.65 -23.41 7.75
C LYS A 69 17.08 -24.76 8.08
#